data_8306a5072af2de4c6af5e4b11e67bab3
#
_entry.id   8306a5072af2de4c6af5e4b11e67bab3
#
_cell.length_a   1.000
_cell.length_b   1.000
_cell.length_c   1.000
_cell.angle_alpha   90.00
_cell.angle_beta   90.00
_cell.angle_gamma   90.00
#
_symmetry.space_group_name_H-M   'P 1'
#
loop_
_entity.id
_entity.type
_entity.pdbx_description
1 polymer ?
#
loop_
_entity_poly.entity_id
_entity_poly.type
_entity_poly.pdbx_seq_one_letter_code
_entity_poly.pdbx_strand_id
1 'polypeptide(L)'
;MSTNETHDRPTRRRLLQSVGIVGLTGLAGCQDIAGSGSDGSYPDGRIEVIVPWSQGGGTDRATRATTPTWAETLGADFVVQNYSGGSTQVGGERLYNADPDGYTVAMWNMPQMQATWLFQDAPYGMDDFDYVGTHHLDPTMWFAPPGSPYEDMAEFIEYARENEVTVGTTAAIGNTALSALLVEDTYDDLEFNLVNLEGGTPTRQATLAGDVDAAVNQPWAFNPDHVGDVIALGTHDSGGQELWPAPAFGELGLDEIPLVEEGFGQWKLIVAPGGLEDEYPDRYEALVDSYAEVFERDAFHARAEEQGGLDEILEYNDPESTATEVESYSEFMEEFEPLFDRF
;
A
#
# COMPACT_ATOMS: atom_id res chain seq x y z
N MET A 1 13.57 21.85 33.40
CA MET A 1 14.74 20.96 33.14
C MET A 1 14.18 19.56 33.10
N SER A 2 13.75 19.13 31.94
CA SER A 2 13.29 17.76 31.67
C SER A 2 14.28 17.16 30.69
N THR A 3 14.92 16.08 31.09
CA THR A 3 15.93 15.37 30.31
C THR A 3 15.19 14.41 29.40
N ASN A 4 15.29 14.67 28.11
CA ASN A 4 14.91 13.74 27.05
C ASN A 4 15.84 12.51 27.12
N GLU A 5 15.38 11.38 27.57
CA GLU A 5 16.04 10.10 27.37
C GLU A 5 15.61 9.53 26.01
N THR A 6 16.47 9.69 25.03
CA THR A 6 16.38 8.96 23.76
C THR A 6 16.56 7.49 24.07
N HIS A 7 15.52 6.68 23.86
CA HIS A 7 15.59 5.23 23.88
C HIS A 7 16.31 4.73 22.62
N ASP A 8 17.64 4.56 22.75
CA ASP A 8 18.48 3.85 21.78
C ASP A 8 18.08 2.36 21.78
N ARG A 9 17.21 1.95 20.85
CA ARG A 9 16.87 0.53 20.66
C ARG A 9 17.98 -0.14 19.87
N PRO A 10 18.57 -1.25 20.33
CA PRO A 10 19.65 -1.92 19.61
C PRO A 10 19.09 -2.62 18.36
N THR A 11 19.58 -2.22 17.20
CA THR A 11 19.35 -2.92 15.92
C THR A 11 19.88 -4.37 15.99
N ARG A 12 19.25 -5.30 15.27
CA ARG A 12 19.63 -6.75 15.17
C ARG A 12 21.13 -7.00 14.97
N ARG A 13 21.82 -6.07 14.34
CA ARG A 13 23.27 -6.10 14.07
C ARG A 13 24.14 -6.20 15.33
N ARG A 14 23.66 -5.78 16.52
CA ARG A 14 24.46 -5.82 17.77
C ARG A 14 24.30 -7.13 18.55
N LEU A 15 23.32 -7.97 18.26
CA LEU A 15 23.09 -9.22 18.99
C LEU A 15 23.88 -10.42 18.45
N LEU A 16 24.31 -10.41 17.21
CA LEU A 16 25.05 -11.53 16.59
C LEU A 16 26.56 -11.51 16.80
N GLN A 17 27.12 -10.45 17.39
CA GLN A 17 28.58 -10.32 17.60
C GLN A 17 29.10 -10.86 18.95
N SER A 18 28.27 -11.48 19.79
CA SER A 18 28.68 -11.87 21.16
C SER A 18 28.70 -13.38 21.47
N VAL A 19 28.76 -14.28 20.46
CA VAL A 19 29.00 -15.72 20.74
C VAL A 19 30.43 -16.08 20.38
N GLY A 20 31.27 -16.05 21.42
CA GLY A 20 32.68 -16.33 21.35
C GLY A 20 33.00 -17.82 21.22
N ILE A 21 34.10 -18.01 20.55
CA ILE A 21 34.94 -19.16 20.31
C ILE A 21 35.14 -20.04 21.57
N VAL A 22 34.79 -21.33 21.49
CA VAL A 22 35.42 -22.41 22.27
C VAL A 22 35.88 -23.49 21.31
N GLY A 23 37.19 -23.63 21.20
CA GLY A 23 37.86 -24.59 20.35
C GLY A 23 37.77 -26.03 20.86
N LEU A 24 37.72 -26.95 19.91
CA LEU A 24 38.18 -28.35 20.11
C LEU A 24 38.88 -28.83 18.84
N THR A 25 40.14 -29.15 19.01
CA THR A 25 41.06 -29.76 18.05
C THR A 25 40.70 -31.23 17.80
N GLY A 26 40.75 -31.65 16.55
CA GLY A 26 40.98 -33.04 16.24
C GLY A 26 40.46 -33.62 14.94
N LEU A 27 41.40 -33.83 14.02
CA LEU A 27 41.48 -34.87 13.00
C LEU A 27 41.06 -34.56 11.57
N ALA A 28 42.08 -34.67 10.77
CA ALA A 28 42.19 -34.48 9.35
C ALA A 28 41.21 -35.34 8.49
N GLY A 29 40.68 -34.71 7.47
CA GLY A 29 39.99 -35.35 6.37
C GLY A 29 39.64 -34.26 5.35
N CYS A 30 40.41 -34.16 4.31
CA CYS A 30 40.29 -33.20 3.21
C CYS A 30 38.89 -33.07 2.70
N GLN A 31 38.41 -31.84 2.63
CA GLN A 31 38.09 -31.22 1.33
C GLN A 31 37.77 -29.76 1.60
N ASP A 32 38.50 -28.90 0.87
CA ASP A 32 38.18 -27.50 0.73
C ASP A 32 36.72 -27.34 0.30
N ILE A 33 35.85 -27.02 1.28
CA ILE A 33 34.66 -26.23 1.01
C ILE A 33 35.04 -24.82 1.46
N ALA A 34 36.03 -24.24 0.76
CA ALA A 34 36.05 -22.81 0.58
C ALA A 34 34.69 -22.45 0.02
N GLY A 35 34.02 -21.51 0.66
CA GLY A 35 32.73 -21.02 0.19
C GLY A 35 32.85 -20.69 -1.29
N SER A 36 32.36 -21.56 -2.13
CA SER A 36 31.96 -21.19 -3.46
C SER A 36 30.83 -20.22 -3.26
N GLY A 37 31.14 -18.92 -3.33
CA GLY A 37 30.21 -17.99 -3.88
C GLY A 37 29.69 -18.69 -5.15
N SER A 38 28.46 -19.08 -5.14
CA SER A 38 27.81 -19.56 -6.34
C SER A 38 27.95 -18.43 -7.36
N ASP A 39 28.73 -18.68 -8.40
CA ASP A 39 28.72 -17.92 -9.65
C ASP A 39 27.39 -18.18 -10.39
N GLY A 40 26.30 -18.34 -9.64
CA GLY A 40 24.94 -18.41 -10.11
C GLY A 40 24.46 -17.00 -10.37
N SER A 41 24.19 -16.69 -11.63
CA SER A 41 23.54 -15.42 -12.00
C SER A 41 22.24 -15.27 -11.22
N TYR A 42 22.12 -14.19 -10.45
CA TYR A 42 20.84 -13.82 -9.84
C TYR A 42 19.86 -13.38 -10.95
N PRO A 43 18.59 -13.78 -10.86
CA PRO A 43 18.03 -14.76 -9.94
C PRO A 43 18.20 -16.22 -10.44
N ASP A 44 18.50 -17.15 -9.52
CA ASP A 44 18.56 -18.60 -9.80
C ASP A 44 17.37 -19.37 -9.20
N GLY A 45 16.43 -18.64 -8.56
CA GLY A 45 15.24 -19.15 -7.90
C GLY A 45 14.00 -18.32 -8.19
N ARG A 46 12.91 -18.71 -7.54
CA ARG A 46 11.65 -17.96 -7.60
C ARG A 46 11.66 -16.81 -6.62
N ILE A 47 11.06 -15.71 -7.03
CA ILE A 47 10.88 -14.52 -6.18
C ILE A 47 9.44 -14.51 -5.66
N GLU A 48 9.27 -14.49 -4.33
CA GLU A 48 7.97 -14.28 -3.68
C GLU A 48 7.59 -12.81 -3.76
N VAL A 49 6.38 -12.52 -4.26
CA VAL A 49 5.79 -11.18 -4.17
C VAL A 49 4.66 -11.22 -3.15
N ILE A 50 4.89 -10.63 -2.00
CA ILE A 50 3.91 -10.47 -0.94
C ILE A 50 2.89 -9.40 -1.35
N VAL A 51 1.61 -9.74 -1.24
CA VAL A 51 0.51 -8.77 -1.34
C VAL A 51 -0.20 -8.73 0.00
N PRO A 52 -0.12 -7.62 0.77
CA PRO A 52 -0.69 -7.54 2.12
C PRO A 52 -2.22 -7.31 2.12
N TRP A 53 -2.90 -7.67 1.05
CA TRP A 53 -4.33 -7.50 0.82
C TRP A 53 -4.98 -8.79 0.35
N SER A 54 -6.32 -8.82 0.39
CA SER A 54 -7.11 -9.93 -0.12
C SER A 54 -6.97 -10.09 -1.64
N GLN A 55 -7.10 -11.32 -2.10
CA GLN A 55 -7.05 -11.65 -3.52
C GLN A 55 -8.16 -10.94 -4.30
N GLY A 56 -7.84 -10.45 -5.50
CA GLY A 56 -8.77 -9.77 -6.40
C GLY A 56 -8.99 -8.27 -6.07
N GLY A 57 -8.36 -7.75 -5.01
CA GLY A 57 -8.29 -6.31 -4.74
C GLY A 57 -7.33 -5.59 -5.68
N GLY A 58 -7.31 -4.26 -5.64
CA GLY A 58 -6.49 -3.43 -6.52
C GLY A 58 -5.01 -3.82 -6.50
N THR A 59 -4.40 -3.92 -5.32
CA THR A 59 -2.98 -4.29 -5.19
C THR A 59 -2.68 -5.69 -5.76
N ASP A 60 -3.55 -6.69 -5.53
CA ASP A 60 -3.39 -8.03 -6.09
C ASP A 60 -3.50 -8.04 -7.63
N ARG A 61 -4.48 -7.31 -8.18
CA ARG A 61 -4.65 -7.16 -9.63
C ARG A 61 -3.45 -6.47 -10.27
N ALA A 62 -2.96 -5.36 -9.68
CA ALA A 62 -1.77 -4.66 -10.15
C ALA A 62 -0.54 -5.58 -10.15
N THR A 63 -0.29 -6.29 -9.04
CA THR A 63 0.82 -7.25 -8.92
C THR A 63 0.78 -8.30 -10.02
N ARG A 64 -0.40 -8.88 -10.27
CA ARG A 64 -0.56 -9.92 -11.31
C ARG A 64 -0.51 -9.39 -12.74
N ALA A 65 -0.81 -8.11 -12.96
CA ALA A 65 -0.61 -7.46 -14.26
C ALA A 65 0.88 -7.18 -14.51
N THR A 66 1.64 -6.87 -13.48
CA THR A 66 3.05 -6.46 -13.55
C THR A 66 4.00 -7.64 -13.63
N THR A 67 3.82 -8.65 -12.78
CA THR A 67 4.77 -9.77 -12.60
C THR A 67 5.09 -10.56 -13.87
N PRO A 68 4.20 -10.76 -14.87
CA PRO A 68 4.58 -11.44 -16.11
C PRO A 68 5.63 -10.68 -16.94
N THR A 69 5.50 -9.33 -17.03
CA THR A 69 6.49 -8.51 -17.73
C THR A 69 7.78 -8.41 -16.91
N TRP A 70 7.67 -8.25 -15.59
CA TRP A 70 8.83 -8.21 -14.70
C TRP A 70 9.60 -9.55 -14.72
N ALA A 71 8.92 -10.68 -14.87
CA ALA A 71 9.56 -11.98 -15.08
C ALA A 71 10.41 -12.01 -16.35
N GLU A 72 9.96 -11.38 -17.42
CA GLU A 72 10.70 -11.30 -18.69
C GLU A 72 11.90 -10.35 -18.58
N THR A 73 11.77 -9.19 -17.94
CA THR A 73 12.86 -8.20 -17.80
C THR A 73 13.95 -8.66 -16.83
N LEU A 74 13.58 -9.29 -15.72
CA LEU A 74 14.54 -9.81 -14.73
C LEU A 74 15.10 -11.19 -15.08
N GLY A 75 14.36 -11.97 -15.91
CA GLY A 75 14.69 -13.37 -16.18
C GLY A 75 14.38 -14.31 -15.02
N ALA A 76 13.31 -14.03 -14.26
CA ALA A 76 12.90 -14.74 -13.05
C ALA A 76 11.49 -15.32 -13.14
N ASP A 77 11.18 -16.26 -12.23
CA ASP A 77 9.82 -16.67 -11.95
C ASP A 77 9.31 -15.94 -10.69
N PHE A 78 8.15 -15.29 -10.77
CA PHE A 78 7.49 -14.67 -9.60
C PHE A 78 6.34 -15.52 -9.07
N VAL A 79 6.17 -15.56 -7.74
CA VAL A 79 5.07 -16.22 -7.06
C VAL A 79 4.34 -15.20 -6.19
N VAL A 80 3.14 -14.80 -6.61
CA VAL A 80 2.31 -13.82 -5.86
C VAL A 80 1.57 -14.53 -4.74
N GLN A 81 1.75 -14.06 -3.50
CA GLN A 81 1.13 -14.58 -2.28
C GLN A 81 0.40 -13.48 -1.51
N ASN A 82 -0.86 -13.73 -1.17
CA ASN A 82 -1.69 -12.80 -0.41
C ASN A 82 -1.59 -13.09 1.09
N TYR A 83 -1.23 -12.06 1.89
CA TYR A 83 -1.16 -12.11 3.36
C TYR A 83 -1.96 -10.95 3.95
N SER A 84 -3.28 -11.03 3.87
CA SER A 84 -4.18 -10.00 4.38
C SER A 84 -4.38 -10.10 5.90
N GLY A 85 -4.78 -8.99 6.52
CA GLY A 85 -5.14 -8.88 7.93
C GLY A 85 -4.41 -7.77 8.67
N GLY A 86 -5.02 -7.27 9.75
CA GLY A 86 -4.47 -6.20 10.58
C GLY A 86 -4.16 -4.93 9.78
N SER A 87 -5.06 -4.51 8.89
CA SER A 87 -4.83 -3.35 8.00
C SER A 87 -3.47 -3.37 7.30
N THR A 88 -3.04 -4.53 6.79
CA THR A 88 -1.78 -4.84 6.11
C THR A 88 -0.60 -5.27 7.00
N GLN A 89 -0.69 -5.14 8.32
CA GLN A 89 0.42 -5.46 9.23
C GLN A 89 0.91 -6.92 9.08
N VAL A 90 0.00 -7.89 8.84
CA VAL A 90 0.38 -9.32 8.67
C VAL A 90 1.35 -9.50 7.50
N GLY A 91 1.07 -8.86 6.36
CA GLY A 91 1.97 -8.89 5.19
C GLY A 91 3.26 -8.12 5.45
N GLY A 92 3.18 -6.96 6.13
CA GLY A 92 4.33 -6.15 6.52
C GLY A 92 5.30 -6.89 7.46
N GLU A 93 4.78 -7.58 8.49
CA GLU A 93 5.60 -8.41 9.39
C GLU A 93 6.26 -9.57 8.65
N ARG A 94 5.57 -10.15 7.65
CA ARG A 94 6.15 -11.19 6.82
C ARG A 94 7.32 -10.68 5.99
N LEU A 95 7.18 -9.51 5.37
CA LEU A 95 8.27 -8.88 4.61
C LEU A 95 9.44 -8.52 5.54
N TYR A 96 9.15 -7.85 6.66
CA TYR A 96 10.15 -7.46 7.66
C TYR A 96 10.98 -8.64 8.18
N ASN A 97 10.38 -9.83 8.30
CA ASN A 97 11.06 -11.04 8.79
C ASN A 97 11.68 -11.88 7.65
N ALA A 98 11.56 -11.49 6.40
CA ALA A 98 12.21 -12.18 5.29
C ALA A 98 13.71 -11.87 5.24
N ASP A 99 14.48 -12.76 4.60
CA ASP A 99 15.91 -12.53 4.39
C ASP A 99 16.10 -11.45 3.31
N PRO A 100 17.03 -10.48 3.48
CA PRO A 100 17.29 -9.42 2.49
C PRO A 100 18.20 -9.93 1.37
N ASP A 101 17.76 -10.98 0.67
CA ASP A 101 18.56 -11.68 -0.33
C ASP A 101 18.05 -11.51 -1.78
N GLY A 102 17.01 -10.68 -1.95
CA GLY A 102 16.39 -10.38 -3.24
C GLY A 102 15.37 -11.41 -3.73
N TYR A 103 15.05 -12.45 -2.93
CA TYR A 103 14.04 -13.45 -3.30
C TYR A 103 12.66 -13.22 -2.67
N THR A 104 12.50 -12.15 -1.89
CA THR A 104 11.23 -11.71 -1.34
C THR A 104 11.08 -10.21 -1.53
N VAL A 105 9.97 -9.79 -2.13
CA VAL A 105 9.55 -8.40 -2.25
C VAL A 105 8.07 -8.29 -1.92
N ALA A 106 7.56 -7.10 -1.71
CA ALA A 106 6.12 -6.86 -1.56
C ALA A 106 5.65 -5.78 -2.53
N MET A 107 4.44 -5.92 -3.07
CA MET A 107 3.69 -4.77 -3.56
C MET A 107 2.81 -4.29 -2.42
N TRP A 108 3.19 -3.17 -1.84
CA TRP A 108 2.51 -2.56 -0.70
C TRP A 108 1.89 -1.22 -1.06
N ASN A 109 1.37 -0.52 -0.08
CA ASN A 109 0.61 0.71 -0.28
C ASN A 109 0.98 1.78 0.74
N MET A 110 1.13 3.02 0.28
CA MET A 110 1.07 4.21 1.11
C MET A 110 -0.36 4.77 1.10
N PRO A 111 -0.90 5.29 2.19
CA PRO A 111 -0.30 5.42 3.51
C PRO A 111 -0.55 4.23 4.47
N GLN A 112 -1.04 3.07 4.00
CA GLN A 112 -1.31 1.93 4.88
C GLN A 112 -0.06 1.39 5.58
N MET A 113 1.08 1.35 4.88
CA MET A 113 2.31 0.90 5.50
C MET A 113 2.72 1.83 6.65
N GLN A 114 2.64 3.14 6.46
CA GLN A 114 2.91 4.14 7.51
C GLN A 114 1.96 3.96 8.70
N ALA A 115 0.68 3.80 8.43
CA ALA A 115 -0.33 3.61 9.46
C ALA A 115 -0.03 2.39 10.36
N THR A 116 0.61 1.32 9.84
CA THR A 116 0.95 0.15 10.66
C THR A 116 2.02 0.44 11.71
N TRP A 117 3.05 1.22 11.40
CA TRP A 117 4.09 1.54 12.38
C TRP A 117 3.77 2.79 13.21
N LEU A 118 2.93 3.70 12.70
CA LEU A 118 2.51 4.87 13.46
C LEU A 118 1.41 4.53 14.49
N PHE A 119 0.44 3.69 14.12
CA PHE A 119 -0.80 3.53 14.89
C PHE A 119 -1.08 2.09 15.37
N GLN A 120 -0.30 1.07 14.93
CA GLN A 120 -0.55 -0.33 15.30
C GLN A 120 0.62 -1.01 16.03
N ASP A 121 1.60 -0.26 16.53
CA ASP A 121 2.77 -0.83 17.21
C ASP A 121 3.51 -1.90 16.37
N ALA A 122 3.54 -1.78 15.03
CA ALA A 122 4.27 -2.72 14.18
C ALA A 122 5.76 -2.77 14.58
N PRO A 123 6.42 -3.95 14.50
CA PRO A 123 7.81 -4.09 14.93
C PRO A 123 8.83 -3.49 13.97
N TYR A 124 8.40 -2.75 12.95
CA TYR A 124 9.18 -2.16 11.87
C TYR A 124 8.79 -0.69 11.67
N GLY A 125 9.61 0.02 10.92
CA GLY A 125 9.39 1.40 10.49
C GLY A 125 9.93 1.63 9.09
N MET A 126 10.01 2.89 8.68
CA MET A 126 10.46 3.31 7.35
C MET A 126 11.86 2.78 7.00
N ASP A 127 12.79 2.83 7.96
CA ASP A 127 14.20 2.45 7.77
C ASP A 127 14.45 0.93 7.72
N ASP A 128 13.41 0.12 7.91
CA ASP A 128 13.50 -1.34 7.90
C ASP A 128 13.24 -1.96 6.51
N PHE A 129 13.11 -1.11 5.47
CA PHE A 129 12.82 -1.54 4.11
C PHE A 129 13.70 -0.83 3.08
N ASP A 130 13.99 -1.54 1.98
CA ASP A 130 14.59 -0.99 0.77
C ASP A 130 13.50 -0.79 -0.29
N TYR A 131 13.40 0.41 -0.86
CA TYR A 131 12.38 0.75 -1.85
C TYR A 131 12.89 0.47 -3.25
N VAL A 132 12.06 -0.15 -4.09
CA VAL A 132 12.41 -0.48 -5.48
C VAL A 132 11.80 0.53 -6.46
N GLY A 133 10.62 1.03 -6.16
CA GLY A 133 9.96 2.06 -6.96
C GLY A 133 8.44 2.07 -6.76
N THR A 134 7.79 3.18 -7.15
CA THR A 134 6.34 3.28 -7.18
C THR A 134 5.76 2.53 -8.38
N HIS A 135 4.44 2.32 -8.37
CA HIS A 135 3.72 1.66 -9.45
C HIS A 135 2.62 2.55 -10.03
N HIS A 136 1.74 3.04 -9.19
CA HIS A 136 0.63 3.92 -9.56
C HIS A 136 0.03 4.60 -8.34
N LEU A 137 -0.64 5.72 -8.59
CA LEU A 137 -1.47 6.41 -7.61
C LEU A 137 -2.95 6.18 -7.95
N ASP A 138 -3.69 5.57 -7.01
CA ASP A 138 -5.13 5.34 -7.13
C ASP A 138 -5.84 6.27 -6.11
N PRO A 139 -6.53 7.32 -6.54
CA PRO A 139 -7.10 8.32 -5.63
C PRO A 139 -8.19 7.76 -4.72
N THR A 140 -8.52 8.48 -3.66
CA THR A 140 -9.56 8.08 -2.72
C THR A 140 -10.90 8.66 -3.12
N MET A 141 -11.91 7.81 -3.25
CA MET A 141 -13.25 8.21 -3.65
C MET A 141 -14.33 7.63 -2.72
N TRP A 142 -15.47 8.30 -2.69
CA TRP A 142 -16.68 7.88 -2.01
C TRP A 142 -17.68 7.30 -3.00
N PHE A 143 -18.29 6.20 -2.62
CA PHE A 143 -19.27 5.45 -3.41
C PHE A 143 -20.52 5.16 -2.59
N ALA A 144 -21.67 5.18 -3.23
CA ALA A 144 -22.94 4.76 -2.63
C ALA A 144 -23.56 3.58 -3.40
N PRO A 145 -24.37 2.75 -2.72
CA PRO A 145 -25.14 1.69 -3.36
C PRO A 145 -26.07 2.21 -4.47
N PRO A 146 -26.42 1.36 -5.45
CA PRO A 146 -27.39 1.74 -6.46
C PRO A 146 -28.76 2.01 -5.83
N GLY A 147 -29.37 3.13 -6.20
CA GLY A 147 -30.67 3.53 -5.70
C GLY A 147 -30.68 4.21 -4.32
N SER A 148 -29.51 4.63 -3.83
CA SER A 148 -29.40 5.53 -2.68
C SER A 148 -30.20 6.82 -2.91
N PRO A 149 -30.70 7.47 -1.83
CA PRO A 149 -31.49 8.69 -1.95
C PRO A 149 -30.63 9.96 -2.18
N TYR A 150 -29.36 9.84 -2.43
CA TYR A 150 -28.38 10.89 -2.69
C TYR A 150 -27.54 10.51 -3.90
N GLU A 151 -27.11 11.52 -4.69
CA GLU A 151 -26.37 11.34 -5.93
C GLU A 151 -24.93 11.89 -5.86
N ASP A 152 -24.61 12.70 -4.84
CA ASP A 152 -23.29 13.26 -4.58
C ASP A 152 -22.99 13.38 -3.08
N MET A 153 -21.76 13.81 -2.76
CA MET A 153 -21.30 13.91 -1.36
C MET A 153 -22.04 14.99 -0.57
N ALA A 154 -22.45 16.09 -1.19
CA ALA A 154 -23.20 17.14 -0.50
C ALA A 154 -24.60 16.61 -0.07
N GLU A 155 -25.29 15.90 -0.95
CA GLU A 155 -26.58 15.27 -0.63
C GLU A 155 -26.41 14.13 0.40
N PHE A 156 -25.31 13.35 0.34
CA PHE A 156 -25.01 12.34 1.35
C PHE A 156 -24.80 12.95 2.74
N ILE A 157 -24.06 14.04 2.85
CA ILE A 157 -23.87 14.76 4.12
C ILE A 157 -25.19 15.26 4.68
N GLU A 158 -26.06 15.86 3.87
CA GLU A 158 -27.38 16.27 4.31
C GLU A 158 -28.24 15.09 4.81
N TYR A 159 -28.16 13.96 4.10
CA TYR A 159 -28.85 12.73 4.52
C TYR A 159 -28.31 12.18 5.84
N ALA A 160 -26.98 12.17 6.01
CA ALA A 160 -26.31 11.67 7.21
C ALA A 160 -26.60 12.51 8.47
N ARG A 161 -26.91 13.81 8.33
CA ARG A 161 -27.33 14.67 9.43
C ARG A 161 -28.68 14.27 10.06
N GLU A 162 -29.52 13.61 9.27
CA GLU A 162 -30.87 13.21 9.70
C GLU A 162 -31.00 11.71 9.97
N ASN A 163 -30.01 10.90 9.59
CA ASN A 163 -30.05 9.45 9.64
C ASN A 163 -28.75 8.87 10.21
N GLU A 164 -28.85 7.74 10.92
CA GLU A 164 -27.68 6.93 11.24
C GLU A 164 -27.18 6.26 9.96
N VAL A 165 -25.92 6.47 9.57
CA VAL A 165 -25.32 5.92 8.35
C VAL A 165 -24.11 5.05 8.66
N THR A 166 -23.97 3.97 7.89
CA THR A 166 -22.83 3.06 7.95
C THR A 166 -21.90 3.35 6.77
N VAL A 167 -20.64 3.64 7.05
CA VAL A 167 -19.61 3.89 6.04
C VAL A 167 -18.58 2.77 6.05
N GLY A 168 -18.44 2.08 4.93
CA GLY A 168 -17.46 1.02 4.74
C GLY A 168 -16.10 1.57 4.36
N THR A 169 -15.03 1.09 5.01
CA THR A 169 -13.64 1.42 4.70
C THR A 169 -12.84 0.17 4.34
N THR A 170 -11.77 0.31 3.59
CA THR A 170 -10.92 -0.83 3.19
C THR A 170 -9.98 -1.29 4.30
N ALA A 171 -9.72 -0.43 5.28
CA ALA A 171 -8.88 -0.69 6.45
C ALA A 171 -9.39 0.16 7.62
N ALA A 172 -9.11 -0.24 8.86
CA ALA A 172 -9.43 0.55 10.05
C ALA A 172 -8.56 1.81 10.16
N ILE A 173 -7.37 1.75 9.59
CA ILE A 173 -6.41 2.87 9.51
C ILE A 173 -5.97 3.05 8.06
N GLY A 174 -5.42 4.23 7.73
CA GLY A 174 -4.99 4.57 6.37
C GLY A 174 -5.96 5.51 5.65
N ASN A 175 -5.75 5.74 4.36
CA ASN A 175 -6.43 6.80 3.60
C ASN A 175 -7.96 6.70 3.58
N THR A 176 -8.54 5.51 3.47
CA THR A 176 -10.00 5.37 3.41
C THR A 176 -10.68 5.68 4.74
N ALA A 177 -10.08 5.24 5.86
CA ALA A 177 -10.54 5.60 7.18
C ALA A 177 -10.32 7.09 7.45
N LEU A 178 -9.13 7.62 7.12
CA LEU A 178 -8.82 9.05 7.27
C LEU A 178 -9.81 9.92 6.48
N SER A 179 -10.15 9.55 5.25
CA SER A 179 -11.16 10.28 4.47
C SER A 179 -12.50 10.39 5.20
N ALA A 180 -12.98 9.29 5.79
CA ALA A 180 -14.22 9.32 6.56
C ALA A 180 -14.12 10.16 7.83
N LEU A 181 -12.97 10.05 8.53
CA LEU A 181 -12.70 10.83 9.75
C LEU A 181 -12.59 12.32 9.48
N LEU A 182 -11.98 12.74 8.38
CA LEU A 182 -11.87 14.13 7.97
C LEU A 182 -13.24 14.76 7.69
N VAL A 183 -14.16 14.01 7.08
CA VAL A 183 -15.52 14.47 6.87
C VAL A 183 -16.25 14.65 8.20
N GLU A 184 -16.14 13.70 9.13
CA GLU A 184 -16.74 13.84 10.47
C GLU A 184 -16.12 14.99 11.28
N ASP A 185 -14.77 15.16 11.24
CA ASP A 185 -14.08 16.22 11.97
C ASP A 185 -14.43 17.62 11.42
N THR A 186 -14.75 17.71 10.14
CA THR A 186 -15.17 18.97 9.50
C THR A 186 -16.55 19.42 9.97
N TYR A 187 -17.44 18.48 10.28
CA TYR A 187 -18.83 18.76 10.61
C TYR A 187 -19.22 18.20 11.98
N ASP A 188 -19.30 19.05 13.02
CA ASP A 188 -19.61 18.67 14.41
C ASP A 188 -20.93 17.89 14.58
N ASP A 189 -21.81 17.91 13.59
CA ASP A 189 -23.13 17.28 13.58
C ASP A 189 -23.19 15.96 12.79
N LEU A 190 -22.03 15.45 12.35
CA LEU A 190 -21.92 14.16 11.69
C LEU A 190 -21.27 13.11 12.60
N GLU A 191 -21.82 11.91 12.56
CA GLU A 191 -21.23 10.71 13.17
C GLU A 191 -21.52 9.50 12.28
N PHE A 192 -20.46 8.84 11.78
CA PHE A 192 -20.57 7.65 10.95
C PHE A 192 -20.35 6.38 11.78
N ASN A 193 -21.15 5.35 11.49
CA ASN A 193 -20.82 3.99 11.92
C ASN A 193 -19.78 3.41 10.95
N LEU A 194 -18.48 3.60 11.25
CA LEU A 194 -17.38 3.11 10.41
C LEU A 194 -17.21 1.61 10.53
N VAL A 195 -17.21 0.91 9.38
CA VAL A 195 -17.01 -0.54 9.29
C VAL A 195 -15.80 -0.86 8.43
N ASN A 196 -14.76 -1.42 9.06
CA ASN A 196 -13.62 -1.94 8.33
C ASN A 196 -13.98 -3.27 7.63
N LEU A 197 -13.86 -3.31 6.32
CA LEU A 197 -14.18 -4.46 5.48
C LEU A 197 -12.94 -5.25 4.99
N GLU A 198 -11.74 -4.84 5.45
CA GLU A 198 -10.46 -5.53 5.21
C GLU A 198 -10.12 -5.76 3.73
N GLY A 199 -10.25 -4.73 2.92
CA GLY A 199 -9.81 -4.72 1.52
C GLY A 199 -10.83 -4.22 0.52
N GLY A 200 -10.36 -3.84 -0.67
CA GLY A 200 -11.17 -3.23 -1.72
C GLY A 200 -12.27 -4.15 -2.26
N THR A 201 -12.03 -5.46 -2.37
CA THR A 201 -13.03 -6.42 -2.85
C THR A 201 -14.21 -6.59 -1.89
N PRO A 202 -14.02 -6.83 -0.57
CA PRO A 202 -15.15 -6.87 0.37
C PRO A 202 -15.90 -5.55 0.43
N THR A 203 -15.20 -4.40 0.40
CA THR A 203 -15.81 -3.07 0.40
C THR A 203 -16.70 -2.88 -0.82
N ARG A 204 -16.21 -3.22 -2.02
CA ARG A 204 -17.02 -3.19 -3.25
C ARG A 204 -18.27 -4.08 -3.14
N GLN A 205 -18.12 -5.31 -2.64
CA GLN A 205 -19.24 -6.24 -2.51
C GLN A 205 -20.31 -5.72 -1.55
N ALA A 206 -19.91 -5.17 -0.41
CA ALA A 206 -20.82 -4.57 0.57
C ALA A 206 -21.57 -3.37 -0.02
N THR A 207 -20.86 -2.51 -0.78
CA THR A 207 -21.48 -1.36 -1.46
C THR A 207 -22.51 -1.81 -2.49
N LEU A 208 -22.14 -2.74 -3.39
CA LEU A 208 -23.05 -3.26 -4.42
C LEU A 208 -24.29 -3.96 -3.83
N ALA A 209 -24.13 -4.59 -2.67
CA ALA A 209 -25.22 -5.28 -1.97
C ALA A 209 -26.13 -4.32 -1.16
N GLY A 210 -25.69 -3.08 -0.90
CA GLY A 210 -26.37 -2.16 0.00
C GLY A 210 -26.22 -2.54 1.48
N ASP A 211 -25.15 -3.25 1.84
CA ASP A 211 -24.84 -3.60 3.23
C ASP A 211 -24.25 -2.42 4.01
N VAL A 212 -23.81 -1.38 3.31
CA VAL A 212 -23.36 -0.08 3.83
C VAL A 212 -24.08 1.04 3.10
N ASP A 213 -24.25 2.20 3.74
CA ASP A 213 -24.90 3.37 3.14
C ASP A 213 -23.94 4.11 2.20
N ALA A 214 -22.67 4.17 2.55
CA ALA A 214 -21.61 4.63 1.68
C ALA A 214 -20.32 3.82 1.92
N ALA A 215 -19.36 3.93 1.01
CA ALA A 215 -18.06 3.33 1.17
C ALA A 215 -16.96 4.24 0.62
N VAL A 216 -15.79 4.18 1.26
CA VAL A 216 -14.57 4.83 0.77
C VAL A 216 -13.65 3.77 0.19
N ASN A 217 -13.21 3.97 -1.04
CA ASN A 217 -12.34 3.05 -1.75
C ASN A 217 -11.58 3.81 -2.86
N GLN A 218 -10.71 3.15 -3.57
CA GLN A 218 -10.05 3.67 -4.76
C GLN A 218 -10.84 3.28 -6.01
N PRO A 219 -11.01 4.17 -7.03
CA PRO A 219 -11.81 3.91 -8.21
C PRO A 219 -11.32 2.70 -9.00
N TRP A 220 -10.03 2.58 -9.27
CA TRP A 220 -9.51 1.40 -9.95
C TRP A 220 -9.57 0.13 -9.08
N ALA A 221 -9.29 0.23 -7.79
CA ALA A 221 -9.44 -0.87 -6.85
C ALA A 221 -10.90 -1.31 -6.69
N PHE A 222 -11.84 -0.37 -6.78
CA PHE A 222 -13.28 -0.66 -6.79
C PHE A 222 -13.70 -1.48 -8.03
N ASN A 223 -12.96 -1.41 -9.08
CA ASN A 223 -13.13 -2.07 -10.39
C ASN A 223 -14.03 -1.28 -11.36
N PRO A 224 -13.43 -0.65 -12.39
CA PRO A 224 -14.13 0.13 -13.41
C PRO A 224 -15.26 -0.60 -14.14
N ASP A 225 -15.25 -1.95 -14.16
CA ASP A 225 -16.37 -2.74 -14.72
C ASP A 225 -17.71 -2.50 -14.01
N HIS A 226 -17.67 -1.91 -12.81
CA HIS A 226 -18.85 -1.56 -12.01
C HIS A 226 -19.23 -0.07 -12.10
N VAL A 227 -18.64 0.69 -13.02
CA VAL A 227 -19.09 2.05 -13.34
C VAL A 227 -20.57 2.00 -13.77
N GLY A 228 -21.43 2.74 -13.06
CA GLY A 228 -22.88 2.70 -13.27
C GLY A 228 -23.65 1.66 -12.45
N ASP A 229 -22.94 0.74 -11.79
CA ASP A 229 -23.56 -0.17 -10.80
C ASP A 229 -23.63 0.47 -9.39
N VAL A 230 -22.93 1.58 -9.18
CA VAL A 230 -22.89 2.37 -7.94
C VAL A 230 -22.93 3.86 -8.27
N ILE A 231 -23.11 4.69 -7.25
CA ILE A 231 -23.04 6.15 -7.36
C ILE A 231 -21.66 6.59 -6.86
N ALA A 232 -20.91 7.33 -7.68
CA ALA A 232 -19.68 7.98 -7.28
C ALA A 232 -20.01 9.33 -6.63
N LEU A 233 -19.93 9.40 -5.29
CA LEU A 233 -20.36 10.57 -4.52
C LEU A 233 -19.39 11.75 -4.63
N GLY A 234 -18.09 11.48 -4.76
CA GLY A 234 -17.08 12.51 -4.88
C GLY A 234 -15.69 12.05 -4.45
N THR A 235 -14.72 12.96 -4.60
CA THR A 235 -13.30 12.72 -4.28
C THR A 235 -12.68 13.94 -3.60
N HIS A 236 -11.63 13.69 -2.80
CA HIS A 236 -10.77 14.74 -2.25
C HIS A 236 -9.85 15.37 -3.31
N ASP A 237 -9.68 14.74 -4.47
CA ASP A 237 -8.85 15.25 -5.55
C ASP A 237 -9.47 16.53 -6.15
N SER A 238 -8.67 17.59 -6.22
CA SER A 238 -9.12 18.90 -6.73
C SER A 238 -9.47 18.91 -8.24
N GLY A 239 -9.01 17.91 -9.00
CA GLY A 239 -9.26 17.77 -10.45
C GLY A 239 -10.44 16.87 -10.79
N GLY A 240 -11.06 16.21 -9.80
CA GLY A 240 -12.03 15.13 -10.06
C GLY A 240 -11.33 13.86 -10.57
N GLN A 241 -12.09 12.93 -11.17
CA GLN A 241 -11.54 11.67 -11.67
C GLN A 241 -12.00 11.38 -13.09
N GLU A 242 -11.03 11.21 -14.00
CA GLU A 242 -11.32 10.84 -15.39
C GLU A 242 -11.67 9.35 -15.53
N LEU A 243 -10.93 8.47 -14.83
CA LEU A 243 -11.15 7.02 -14.87
C LEU A 243 -12.53 6.61 -14.33
N TRP A 244 -13.01 7.34 -13.32
CA TRP A 244 -14.34 7.16 -12.76
C TRP A 244 -14.96 8.53 -12.49
N PRO A 245 -15.88 9.01 -13.35
CA PRO A 245 -16.43 10.34 -13.22
C PRO A 245 -17.05 10.57 -11.84
N ALA A 246 -16.45 11.47 -11.08
CA ALA A 246 -16.91 11.92 -9.78
C ALA A 246 -16.52 13.37 -9.58
N PRO A 247 -17.39 14.20 -8.96
CA PRO A 247 -17.05 15.58 -8.68
C PRO A 247 -15.97 15.67 -7.58
N ALA A 248 -15.10 16.67 -7.69
CA ALA A 248 -14.28 17.06 -6.54
C ALA A 248 -15.15 17.65 -5.43
N PHE A 249 -14.78 17.48 -4.16
CA PHE A 249 -15.53 18.06 -3.04
C PHE A 249 -15.67 19.57 -3.14
N GLY A 250 -14.63 20.28 -3.62
CA GLY A 250 -14.70 21.72 -3.87
C GLY A 250 -15.72 22.11 -4.93
N GLU A 251 -15.99 21.28 -5.96
CA GLU A 251 -17.04 21.53 -6.96
C GLU A 251 -18.45 21.42 -6.37
N LEU A 252 -18.58 20.66 -5.26
CA LEU A 252 -19.82 20.49 -4.51
C LEU A 252 -20.01 21.54 -3.41
N GLY A 253 -19.08 22.50 -3.30
CA GLY A 253 -19.09 23.52 -2.25
C GLY A 253 -18.71 22.99 -0.86
N LEU A 254 -17.96 21.88 -0.81
CA LEU A 254 -17.46 21.24 0.41
C LEU A 254 -15.98 21.62 0.65
N ASP A 255 -15.65 22.91 0.41
CA ASP A 255 -14.27 23.43 0.53
C ASP A 255 -13.72 23.38 1.96
N GLU A 256 -14.58 23.18 2.96
CA GLU A 256 -14.19 23.06 4.37
C GLU A 256 -13.56 21.69 4.68
N ILE A 257 -13.87 20.66 3.90
CA ILE A 257 -13.22 19.36 4.05
C ILE A 257 -11.78 19.49 3.54
N PRO A 258 -10.77 19.13 4.35
CA PRO A 258 -9.38 19.24 3.93
C PRO A 258 -9.14 18.54 2.60
N LEU A 259 -8.73 19.31 1.59
CA LEU A 259 -8.28 18.80 0.30
C LEU A 259 -6.78 18.60 0.40
N VAL A 260 -6.29 17.48 -0.03
CA VAL A 260 -4.86 17.24 -0.14
C VAL A 260 -4.45 17.59 -1.57
N GLU A 261 -3.60 18.63 -1.72
CA GLU A 261 -3.27 19.25 -3.01
C GLU A 261 -2.63 18.28 -4.03
N GLU A 262 -2.05 17.18 -3.59
CA GLU A 262 -1.35 16.19 -4.44
C GLU A 262 -2.02 14.80 -4.42
N GLY A 263 -3.33 14.78 -4.49
CA GLY A 263 -4.08 13.54 -4.63
C GLY A 263 -4.08 12.70 -3.35
N PHE A 264 -5.10 12.89 -2.51
CA PHE A 264 -5.37 12.01 -1.38
C PHE A 264 -5.68 10.61 -1.89
N GLY A 265 -4.62 9.85 -2.18
CA GLY A 265 -4.70 8.58 -2.85
C GLY A 265 -3.95 7.46 -2.13
N GLN A 266 -3.88 6.36 -2.80
CA GLN A 266 -3.14 5.20 -2.36
C GLN A 266 -2.06 4.88 -3.40
N TRP A 267 -0.82 5.23 -3.10
CA TRP A 267 0.32 4.76 -3.87
C TRP A 267 0.50 3.26 -3.70
N LYS A 268 0.79 2.56 -4.80
CA LYS A 268 1.35 1.22 -4.76
C LYS A 268 2.84 1.32 -5.09
N LEU A 269 3.64 0.53 -4.39
CA LEU A 269 5.08 0.53 -4.53
C LEU A 269 5.64 -0.88 -4.31
N ILE A 270 6.81 -1.13 -4.87
CA ILE A 270 7.59 -2.34 -4.59
C ILE A 270 8.59 -2.05 -3.48
N VAL A 271 8.57 -2.94 -2.48
CA VAL A 271 9.37 -2.85 -1.26
C VAL A 271 10.10 -4.17 -1.04
N ALA A 272 11.36 -4.12 -0.64
CA ALA A 272 12.18 -5.27 -0.24
C ALA A 272 12.49 -5.22 1.26
N PRO A 273 12.88 -6.34 1.90
CA PRO A 273 13.41 -6.33 3.26
C PRO A 273 14.65 -5.46 3.33
N GLY A 274 14.75 -4.62 4.38
CA GLY A 274 15.87 -3.69 4.56
C GLY A 274 17.22 -4.38 4.74
N GLY A 275 18.24 -3.81 4.11
CA GLY A 275 19.59 -4.33 4.04
C GLY A 275 19.92 -5.07 2.74
N LEU A 276 18.97 -5.22 1.82
CA LEU A 276 19.22 -5.80 0.51
C LEU A 276 20.21 -4.97 -0.31
N GLU A 277 20.01 -3.64 -0.33
CA GLU A 277 20.93 -2.72 -1.01
C GLU A 277 22.36 -2.80 -0.46
N ASP A 278 22.50 -2.85 0.86
CA ASP A 278 23.79 -2.91 1.56
C ASP A 278 24.51 -4.27 1.40
N GLU A 279 23.76 -5.38 1.52
CA GLU A 279 24.33 -6.73 1.58
C GLU A 279 24.48 -7.38 0.20
N TYR A 280 23.60 -7.03 -0.74
CA TYR A 280 23.54 -7.59 -2.10
C TYR A 280 23.26 -6.51 -3.16
N PRO A 281 24.10 -5.47 -3.30
CA PRO A 281 23.86 -4.33 -4.19
C PRO A 281 23.57 -4.73 -5.64
N ASP A 282 24.27 -5.73 -6.18
CA ASP A 282 24.07 -6.21 -7.55
C ASP A 282 22.64 -6.80 -7.75
N ARG A 283 22.06 -7.41 -6.70
CA ARG A 283 20.69 -7.95 -6.75
C ARG A 283 19.64 -6.87 -6.61
N TYR A 284 19.92 -5.90 -5.74
CA TYR A 284 19.07 -4.72 -5.60
C TYR A 284 19.02 -3.93 -6.90
N GLU A 285 20.16 -3.62 -7.51
CA GLU A 285 20.25 -2.95 -8.81
C GLU A 285 19.47 -3.74 -9.90
N ALA A 286 19.63 -5.06 -9.94
CA ALA A 286 18.90 -5.90 -10.90
C ALA A 286 17.38 -5.83 -10.69
N LEU A 287 16.88 -5.80 -9.45
CA LEU A 287 15.46 -5.63 -9.16
C LEU A 287 14.97 -4.25 -9.60
N VAL A 288 15.70 -3.18 -9.27
CA VAL A 288 15.35 -1.79 -9.61
C VAL A 288 15.33 -1.62 -11.13
N ASP A 289 16.41 -1.98 -11.81
CA ASP A 289 16.54 -1.78 -13.26
C ASP A 289 15.47 -2.57 -14.03
N SER A 290 15.28 -3.85 -13.66
CA SER A 290 14.28 -4.68 -14.32
C SER A 290 12.85 -4.23 -14.04
N TYR A 291 12.58 -3.67 -12.86
CA TYR A 291 11.26 -3.11 -12.53
C TYR A 291 11.00 -1.81 -13.29
N ALA A 292 11.96 -0.90 -13.36
CA ALA A 292 11.86 0.30 -14.18
C ALA A 292 11.60 -0.04 -15.67
N GLU A 293 12.29 -1.06 -16.21
CA GLU A 293 12.10 -1.51 -17.58
C GLU A 293 10.67 -2.02 -17.85
N VAL A 294 9.93 -2.51 -16.86
CA VAL A 294 8.52 -2.92 -17.02
C VAL A 294 7.68 -1.79 -17.61
N PHE A 295 7.88 -0.56 -17.13
CA PHE A 295 7.10 0.62 -17.54
C PHE A 295 7.44 1.10 -18.96
N GLU A 296 8.53 0.61 -19.55
CA GLU A 296 8.91 0.89 -20.94
C GLU A 296 8.35 -0.16 -21.94
N ARG A 297 7.71 -1.23 -21.43
CA ARG A 297 7.26 -2.36 -22.24
C ARG A 297 5.81 -2.20 -22.72
N ASP A 298 5.61 -2.15 -24.04
CA ASP A 298 4.28 -2.13 -24.66
C ASP A 298 3.39 -3.30 -24.17
N ALA A 299 4.00 -4.46 -23.89
CA ALA A 299 3.28 -5.63 -23.37
C ALA A 299 2.73 -5.43 -21.96
N PHE A 300 3.35 -4.59 -21.14
CA PHE A 300 2.83 -4.21 -19.83
C PHE A 300 1.67 -3.23 -19.97
N HIS A 301 1.82 -2.17 -20.77
CA HIS A 301 0.76 -1.20 -21.03
C HIS A 301 -0.50 -1.87 -21.60
N ALA A 302 -0.37 -2.74 -22.60
CA ALA A 302 -1.49 -3.50 -23.14
C ALA A 302 -2.21 -4.35 -22.07
N ARG A 303 -1.44 -4.96 -21.16
CA ARG A 303 -2.00 -5.74 -20.05
C ARG A 303 -2.63 -4.86 -18.98
N ALA A 304 -2.08 -3.68 -18.72
CA ALA A 304 -2.63 -2.70 -17.80
C ALA A 304 -3.96 -2.13 -18.32
N GLU A 305 -4.06 -1.84 -19.63
CA GLU A 305 -5.30 -1.45 -20.30
C GLU A 305 -6.39 -2.53 -20.15
N GLU A 306 -6.03 -3.82 -20.34
CA GLU A 306 -6.97 -4.94 -20.13
C GLU A 306 -7.47 -5.07 -18.68
N GLN A 307 -6.79 -4.45 -17.72
CA GLN A 307 -7.21 -4.41 -16.30
C GLN A 307 -8.15 -3.22 -15.97
N GLY A 308 -8.76 -2.59 -16.97
CA GLY A 308 -9.74 -1.52 -16.79
C GLY A 308 -9.09 -0.16 -16.55
N GLY A 309 -8.12 0.22 -17.39
CA GLY A 309 -7.48 1.54 -17.37
C GLY A 309 -6.40 1.71 -16.29
N LEU A 310 -5.77 0.62 -15.87
CA LEU A 310 -4.60 0.72 -14.97
C LEU A 310 -3.49 1.55 -15.61
N ASP A 311 -3.33 1.49 -16.92
CA ASP A 311 -2.33 2.24 -17.69
C ASP A 311 -2.51 3.76 -17.60
N GLU A 312 -3.73 4.24 -17.34
CA GLU A 312 -4.03 5.68 -17.19
C GLU A 312 -3.52 6.27 -15.85
N ILE A 313 -3.30 5.41 -14.85
CA ILE A 313 -2.85 5.81 -13.50
C ILE A 313 -1.44 5.33 -13.14
N LEU A 314 -0.72 4.71 -14.10
CA LEU A 314 0.65 4.27 -13.89
C LEU A 314 1.56 5.49 -13.67
N GLU A 315 2.36 5.42 -12.61
CA GLU A 315 3.34 6.44 -12.26
C GLU A 315 4.54 5.82 -11.56
N TYR A 316 5.63 5.66 -12.30
CA TYR A 316 6.86 5.12 -11.78
C TYR A 316 7.77 6.23 -11.27
N ASN A 317 8.16 6.14 -10.01
CA ASN A 317 9.24 6.90 -9.40
C ASN A 317 10.36 5.94 -8.99
N ASP A 318 11.59 6.39 -9.13
CA ASP A 318 12.78 5.63 -8.74
C ASP A 318 12.88 5.44 -7.20
N PRO A 319 13.83 4.62 -6.70
CA PRO A 319 13.96 4.36 -5.27
C PRO A 319 14.14 5.60 -4.39
N GLU A 320 14.94 6.57 -4.82
CA GLU A 320 15.21 7.81 -4.06
C GLU A 320 13.95 8.66 -3.95
N SER A 321 13.27 8.86 -5.07
CA SER A 321 11.98 9.56 -5.14
C SER A 321 10.92 8.82 -4.32
N THR A 322 10.87 7.48 -4.41
CA THR A 322 9.93 6.66 -3.63
C THR A 322 10.17 6.80 -2.12
N ALA A 323 11.44 6.79 -1.67
CA ALA A 323 11.76 7.00 -0.26
C ALA A 323 11.31 8.38 0.24
N THR A 324 11.47 9.42 -0.58
CA THR A 324 10.99 10.79 -0.29
C THR A 324 9.47 10.82 -0.14
N GLU A 325 8.73 10.13 -1.02
CA GLU A 325 7.27 10.00 -0.92
C GLU A 325 6.86 9.27 0.37
N VAL A 326 7.56 8.19 0.72
CA VAL A 326 7.30 7.45 1.99
C VAL A 326 7.47 8.36 3.19
N GLU A 327 8.52 9.18 3.23
CA GLU A 327 8.77 10.16 4.31
C GLU A 327 7.64 11.20 4.37
N SER A 328 7.28 11.80 3.22
CA SER A 328 6.21 12.79 3.11
C SER A 328 4.86 12.24 3.58
N TYR A 329 4.51 11.01 3.18
CA TYR A 329 3.29 10.37 3.66
C TYR A 329 3.34 9.99 5.16
N SER A 330 4.52 9.74 5.72
CA SER A 330 4.68 9.51 7.16
C SER A 330 4.39 10.79 7.95
N GLU A 331 4.97 11.92 7.53
CA GLU A 331 4.71 13.24 8.12
C GLU A 331 3.24 13.62 8.00
N PHE A 332 2.64 13.40 6.82
CA PHE A 332 1.22 13.63 6.59
C PHE A 332 0.33 12.81 7.54
N MET A 333 0.60 11.52 7.70
CA MET A 333 -0.20 10.66 8.58
C MET A 333 -0.05 11.03 10.06
N GLU A 334 1.14 11.46 10.49
CA GLU A 334 1.38 11.94 11.87
C GLU A 334 0.51 13.16 12.21
N GLU A 335 0.25 14.06 11.27
CA GLU A 335 -0.61 15.24 11.49
C GLU A 335 -2.03 14.84 11.90
N PHE A 336 -2.52 13.70 11.41
CA PHE A 336 -3.88 13.21 11.67
C PHE A 336 -3.94 12.08 12.71
N GLU A 337 -2.84 11.78 13.42
CA GLU A 337 -2.83 10.77 14.50
C GLU A 337 -4.03 10.89 15.45
N PRO A 338 -4.41 12.12 15.94
CA PRO A 338 -5.51 12.23 16.89
C PRO A 338 -6.87 11.75 16.37
N LEU A 339 -7.08 11.71 15.06
CA LEU A 339 -8.33 11.22 14.48
C LEU A 339 -8.47 9.69 14.58
N PHE A 340 -7.33 8.97 14.71
CA PHE A 340 -7.31 7.52 14.83
C PHE A 340 -7.42 6.99 16.25
N ASP A 341 -7.39 7.85 17.30
CA ASP A 341 -7.48 7.45 18.72
C ASP A 341 -8.77 6.69 19.07
N ARG A 342 -9.76 6.69 18.18
CA ARG A 342 -11.05 5.99 18.37
C ARG A 342 -11.05 4.54 17.86
N PHE A 343 -9.98 4.07 17.23
CA PHE A 343 -9.78 2.71 16.76
C PHE A 343 -8.73 1.97 17.61
#